data_c533f5f4608f6ba2ed9a34af0e1dec53
#
_entry.id   c533f5f4608f6ba2ed9a34af0e1dec53
#
_cell.length_a   1.000
_cell.length_b   1.000
_cell.length_c   1.000
_cell.angle_alpha   90.00
_cell.angle_beta   90.00
_cell.angle_gamma   90.00
#
_symmetry.space_group_name_H-M   'P 1'
#
loop_
_entity.id
_entity.type
_entity.pdbx_description
1 polymer ?
#
loop_
_entity_poly.entity_id
_entity_poly.type
_entity_poly.pdbx_seq_one_letter_code
_entity_poly.pdbx_strand_id
1 'polypeptide(L)'
;KPFIEAGKLRALAVAGPRRSKALPDVPTFAEQGYREPVYAITGSISLMAPARTPAAIVERLGREVAAVMREPQVRQRVEALGLEAQGNSPAEASAAYAAFLPVALDLARSTGVTLD
;
A
#
# COMPACT_ATOMS: atom_id res chain seq x y z
N LYS A 1 6.45 -13.23 -7.24
CA LYS A 1 5.60 -14.42 -7.07
C LYS A 1 6.10 -15.60 -7.92
N PRO A 2 6.41 -15.49 -9.23
CA PRO A 2 6.83 -16.63 -10.05
C PRO A 2 8.03 -17.41 -9.51
N PHE A 3 9.03 -16.74 -8.96
CA PHE A 3 10.21 -17.39 -8.38
C PHE A 3 9.92 -18.16 -7.10
N ILE A 4 8.92 -17.73 -6.32
CA ILE A 4 8.46 -18.45 -5.12
C ILE A 4 7.72 -19.72 -5.53
N GLU A 5 6.81 -19.61 -6.51
CA GLU A 5 6.08 -20.75 -7.06
C GLU A 5 7.00 -21.78 -7.73
N ALA A 6 8.07 -21.31 -8.36
CA ALA A 6 9.11 -22.17 -8.95
C ALA A 6 10.10 -22.74 -7.92
N GLY A 7 9.92 -22.47 -6.62
CA GLY A 7 10.81 -22.95 -5.53
C GLY A 7 12.21 -22.31 -5.51
N LYS A 8 12.45 -21.28 -6.34
CA LYS A 8 13.76 -20.58 -6.42
C LYS A 8 13.96 -19.57 -5.30
N LEU A 9 12.88 -19.07 -4.69
CA LEU A 9 12.88 -18.15 -3.56
C LEU A 9 11.89 -18.63 -2.51
N ARG A 10 12.23 -18.39 -1.25
CA ARG A 10 11.34 -18.60 -0.11
C ARG A 10 10.96 -17.24 0.48
N ALA A 11 9.67 -16.94 0.54
CA ALA A 11 9.18 -15.80 1.29
C ALA A 11 9.25 -16.10 2.79
N LEU A 12 9.84 -15.21 3.57
CA LEU A 12 10.02 -15.39 5.01
C LEU A 12 8.97 -14.64 5.81
N ALA A 13 8.62 -13.42 5.38
CA ALA A 13 7.60 -12.58 5.98
C ALA A 13 7.00 -11.64 4.96
N VAL A 14 5.81 -11.11 5.25
CA VAL A 14 5.19 -10.00 4.52
C VAL A 14 5.08 -8.77 5.42
N ALA A 15 5.30 -7.59 4.86
CA ALA A 15 5.04 -6.33 5.53
C ALA A 15 3.53 -6.04 5.54
N GLY A 16 3.06 -5.36 6.58
CA GLY A 16 1.67 -4.96 6.71
C GLY A 16 0.96 -5.58 7.92
N PRO A 17 -0.28 -5.11 8.20
CA PRO A 17 -1.03 -5.52 9.39
C PRO A 17 -1.63 -6.93 9.27
N ARG A 18 -1.66 -7.50 8.09
CA ARG A 18 -2.23 -8.83 7.81
C ARG A 18 -1.46 -9.54 6.70
N ARG A 19 -1.60 -10.86 6.62
CA ARG A 19 -0.99 -11.66 5.55
C ARG A 19 -1.49 -11.24 4.18
N SER A 20 -0.63 -11.37 3.18
CA SER A 20 -1.00 -11.10 1.78
C SER A 20 -1.95 -12.18 1.26
N LYS A 21 -3.01 -11.79 0.56
CA LYS A 21 -3.89 -12.73 -0.15
C LYS A 21 -3.15 -13.52 -1.22
N ALA A 22 -2.10 -12.94 -1.79
CA ALA A 22 -1.27 -13.61 -2.80
C ALA A 22 -0.29 -14.63 -2.18
N LEU A 23 -0.03 -14.56 -0.86
CA LEU A 23 0.88 -15.42 -0.11
C LEU A 23 0.28 -15.75 1.27
N PRO A 24 -0.83 -16.48 1.34
CA PRO A 24 -1.59 -16.69 2.58
C PRO A 24 -0.82 -17.49 3.64
N ASP A 25 0.12 -18.32 3.22
CA ASP A 25 0.93 -19.15 4.12
C ASP A 25 2.16 -18.42 4.68
N VAL A 26 2.47 -17.22 4.14
CA VAL A 26 3.61 -16.42 4.61
C VAL A 26 3.15 -15.52 5.76
N PRO A 27 3.75 -15.65 6.96
CA PRO A 27 3.38 -14.84 8.11
C PRO A 27 3.77 -13.37 7.91
N THR A 28 3.14 -12.48 8.66
CA THR A 28 3.59 -11.09 8.76
C THR A 28 4.83 -10.97 9.65
N PHE A 29 5.55 -9.86 9.55
CA PHE A 29 6.63 -9.55 10.50
C PHE A 29 6.11 -9.51 11.94
N ALA A 30 4.92 -8.96 12.17
CA ALA A 30 4.31 -8.88 13.50
C ALA A 30 4.00 -10.28 14.09
N GLU A 31 3.56 -11.23 13.28
CA GLU A 31 3.34 -12.62 13.71
C GLU A 31 4.65 -13.32 14.10
N GLN A 32 5.79 -12.86 13.58
CA GLN A 32 7.12 -13.35 13.93
C GLN A 32 7.80 -12.57 15.06
N GLY A 33 7.09 -11.61 15.69
CA GLY A 33 7.59 -10.85 16.82
C GLY A 33 8.17 -9.48 16.49
N TYR A 34 8.31 -9.13 15.21
CA TYR A 34 8.81 -7.82 14.75
C TYR A 34 7.67 -6.83 14.66
N ARG A 35 7.53 -5.95 15.66
CA ARG A 35 6.37 -5.06 15.83
C ARG A 35 6.68 -3.58 15.62
N GLU A 36 7.89 -3.24 15.25
CA GLU A 36 8.28 -1.86 14.96
C GLU A 36 7.45 -1.31 13.78
N PRO A 37 7.08 -0.02 13.81
CA PRO A 37 6.22 0.60 12.78
C PRO A 37 6.73 0.41 11.35
N VAL A 38 8.05 0.31 11.15
CA VAL A 38 8.66 0.09 9.85
C VAL A 38 8.18 -1.21 9.18
N TYR A 39 7.92 -2.26 9.94
CA TYR A 39 7.45 -3.54 9.39
C TYR A 39 5.96 -3.55 9.02
N ALA A 40 5.22 -2.53 9.44
CA ALA A 40 3.82 -2.33 9.06
C ALA A 40 3.67 -1.50 7.78
N ILE A 41 4.76 -0.90 7.26
CA ILE A 41 4.74 -0.11 6.03
C ILE A 41 4.42 -1.01 4.85
N THR A 42 3.37 -0.64 4.10
CA THR A 42 3.03 -1.24 2.81
C THR A 42 3.16 -0.19 1.71
N GLY A 43 3.64 -0.62 0.55
CA GLY A 43 3.62 0.25 -0.63
C GLY A 43 2.18 0.62 -1.00
N SER A 44 1.96 1.87 -1.38
CA SER A 44 0.67 2.33 -1.88
C SER A 44 0.85 3.13 -3.17
N ILE A 45 -0.15 3.04 -4.05
CA ILE A 45 -0.26 3.91 -5.23
C ILE A 45 -1.42 4.87 -4.96
N SER A 46 -1.14 6.16 -5.02
CA SER A 46 -2.10 7.21 -4.75
C SER A 46 -2.27 8.14 -5.94
N LEU A 47 -3.50 8.50 -6.25
CA LEU A 47 -3.81 9.60 -7.16
C LEU A 47 -3.79 10.90 -6.35
N MET A 48 -2.96 11.85 -6.77
CA MET A 48 -2.81 13.14 -6.10
C MET A 48 -3.29 14.27 -7.00
N ALA A 49 -3.84 15.31 -6.41
CA ALA A 49 -4.22 16.55 -7.08
C ALA A 49 -3.48 17.72 -6.45
N PRO A 50 -3.24 18.83 -7.22
CA PRO A 50 -2.68 20.05 -6.65
C PRO A 50 -3.50 20.57 -5.45
N ALA A 51 -2.83 21.13 -4.44
CA ALA A 51 -3.47 21.57 -3.20
C ALA A 51 -4.60 22.62 -3.40
N ARG A 52 -4.57 23.36 -4.52
CA ARG A 52 -5.60 24.36 -4.87
C ARG A 52 -6.74 23.80 -5.72
N THR A 53 -6.81 22.48 -5.94
CA THR A 53 -7.92 21.86 -6.66
C THR A 53 -9.20 22.01 -5.84
N PRO A 54 -10.31 22.53 -6.43
CA PRO A 54 -11.57 22.67 -5.71
C PRO A 54 -12.05 21.35 -5.12
N ALA A 55 -12.53 21.39 -3.88
CA ALA A 55 -12.97 20.20 -3.14
C ALA A 55 -13.98 19.34 -3.92
N ALA A 56 -14.93 19.98 -4.62
CA ALA A 56 -15.92 19.25 -5.42
C ALA A 56 -15.29 18.40 -6.54
N ILE A 57 -14.17 18.85 -7.12
CA ILE A 57 -13.42 18.09 -8.14
C ILE A 57 -12.70 16.90 -7.46
N VAL A 58 -12.06 17.13 -6.32
CA VAL A 58 -11.37 16.08 -5.56
C VAL A 58 -12.35 14.98 -5.14
N GLU A 59 -13.51 15.38 -4.60
CA GLU A 59 -14.56 14.44 -4.21
C GLU A 59 -15.12 13.65 -5.41
N ARG A 60 -15.29 14.31 -6.55
CA ARG A 60 -15.73 13.63 -7.78
C ARG A 60 -14.69 12.60 -8.22
N LEU A 61 -13.42 12.98 -8.30
CA LEU A 61 -12.34 12.07 -8.67
C LEU A 61 -12.26 10.86 -7.71
N GLY A 62 -12.40 11.09 -6.40
CA GLY A 62 -12.43 10.03 -5.41
C GLY A 62 -13.56 9.03 -5.65
N ARG A 63 -14.78 9.50 -5.95
CA ARG A 63 -15.91 8.64 -6.27
C ARG A 63 -15.68 7.83 -7.55
N GLU A 64 -15.15 8.45 -8.60
CA GLU A 64 -14.85 7.78 -9.87
C GLU A 64 -13.77 6.70 -9.68
N VAL A 65 -12.69 7.02 -8.96
CA VAL A 65 -11.65 6.03 -8.61
C VAL A 65 -12.23 4.88 -7.81
N ALA A 66 -13.06 5.16 -6.81
CA ALA A 66 -13.71 4.11 -6.03
C ALA A 66 -14.62 3.22 -6.88
N ALA A 67 -15.31 3.78 -7.87
CA ALA A 67 -16.14 3.02 -8.81
C ALA A 67 -15.27 2.10 -9.69
N VAL A 68 -14.21 2.65 -10.29
CA VAL A 68 -13.26 1.91 -11.14
C VAL A 68 -12.58 0.77 -10.37
N MET A 69 -12.21 0.99 -9.10
CA MET A 69 -11.58 -0.04 -8.26
C MET A 69 -12.54 -1.19 -7.89
N ARG A 70 -13.85 -1.04 -8.08
CA ARG A 70 -14.84 -2.13 -7.92
C ARG A 70 -15.00 -2.98 -9.17
N GLU A 71 -14.55 -2.48 -10.33
CA GLU A 71 -14.63 -3.21 -11.59
C GLU A 71 -13.80 -4.50 -11.52
N PRO A 72 -14.38 -5.69 -11.81
CA PRO A 72 -13.68 -6.96 -11.65
C PRO A 72 -12.37 -7.05 -12.43
N GLN A 73 -12.33 -6.52 -13.64
CA GLN A 73 -11.14 -6.53 -14.50
C GLN A 73 -10.02 -5.64 -13.96
N VAL A 74 -10.36 -4.46 -13.41
CA VAL A 74 -9.39 -3.55 -12.79
C VAL A 74 -8.83 -4.18 -11.53
N ARG A 75 -9.71 -4.71 -10.69
CA ARG A 75 -9.36 -5.40 -9.46
C ARG A 75 -8.38 -6.55 -9.72
N GLN A 76 -8.68 -7.40 -10.67
CA GLN A 76 -7.83 -8.51 -11.06
C GLN A 76 -6.43 -8.04 -11.52
N ARG A 77 -6.36 -6.96 -12.30
CA ARG A 77 -5.08 -6.40 -12.75
C ARG A 77 -4.25 -5.83 -11.59
N VAL A 78 -4.89 -5.11 -10.68
CA VAL A 78 -4.24 -4.54 -9.48
C VAL A 78 -3.73 -5.66 -8.57
N GLU A 79 -4.52 -6.68 -8.33
CA GLU A 79 -4.15 -7.84 -7.51
C GLU A 79 -3.04 -8.68 -8.16
N ALA A 80 -2.99 -8.77 -9.49
CA ALA A 80 -1.90 -9.43 -10.22
C ALA A 80 -0.53 -8.73 -10.02
N LEU A 81 -0.54 -7.43 -9.73
CA LEU A 81 0.67 -6.67 -9.36
C LEU A 81 1.07 -6.85 -7.88
N GLY A 82 0.32 -7.64 -7.12
CA GLY A 82 0.55 -7.83 -5.69
C GLY A 82 0.01 -6.69 -4.81
N LEU A 83 -0.83 -5.81 -5.37
CA LEU A 83 -1.46 -4.70 -4.67
C LEU A 83 -2.89 -5.06 -4.25
N GLU A 84 -3.42 -4.38 -3.24
CA GLU A 84 -4.85 -4.44 -2.92
C GLU A 84 -5.60 -3.31 -3.63
N ALA A 85 -6.66 -3.66 -4.37
CA ALA A 85 -7.55 -2.68 -4.98
C ALA A 85 -8.40 -2.03 -3.88
N GLN A 86 -7.95 -0.87 -3.41
CA GLN A 86 -8.68 -0.03 -2.48
C GLN A 86 -9.41 1.06 -3.26
N GLY A 87 -10.44 1.61 -2.75
CA GLY A 87 -11.16 2.74 -3.34
C GLY A 87 -11.46 3.73 -2.23
N ASN A 88 -10.41 4.16 -1.53
CA ASN A 88 -10.52 5.09 -0.42
C ASN A 88 -11.12 6.43 -0.85
N SER A 89 -11.92 7.02 0.02
CA SER A 89 -12.31 8.43 -0.11
C SER A 89 -11.09 9.36 -0.01
N PRO A 90 -11.18 10.60 -0.50
CA PRO A 90 -10.09 11.56 -0.36
C PRO A 90 -9.66 11.80 1.09
N ALA A 91 -10.61 11.78 2.02
CA ALA A 91 -10.34 11.94 3.46
C ALA A 91 -9.56 10.76 4.02
N GLU A 92 -9.97 9.52 3.71
CA GLU A 92 -9.27 8.29 4.13
C GLU A 92 -7.88 8.20 3.53
N ALA A 93 -7.72 8.54 2.25
CA ALA A 93 -6.43 8.56 1.58
C ALA A 93 -5.48 9.59 2.20
N SER A 94 -5.98 10.79 2.50
CA SER A 94 -5.21 11.85 3.17
C SER A 94 -4.78 11.44 4.58
N ALA A 95 -5.68 10.83 5.35
CA ALA A 95 -5.37 10.34 6.70
C ALA A 95 -4.32 9.22 6.67
N ALA A 96 -4.46 8.27 5.75
CA ALA A 96 -3.49 7.20 5.57
C ALA A 96 -2.10 7.73 5.18
N TYR A 97 -2.05 8.71 4.27
CA TYR A 97 -0.80 9.35 3.87
C TYR A 97 -0.15 10.15 5.03
N ALA A 98 -0.95 10.88 5.79
CA ALA A 98 -0.47 11.62 6.97
C ALA A 98 0.11 10.69 8.06
N ALA A 99 -0.48 9.51 8.24
CA ALA A 99 0.04 8.52 9.16
C ALA A 99 1.33 7.83 8.65
N PHE A 100 1.42 7.61 7.34
CA PHE A 100 2.56 6.97 6.68
C PHE A 100 3.80 7.86 6.66
N LEU A 101 3.65 9.15 6.35
CA LEU A 101 4.76 10.07 6.07
C LEU A 101 5.80 10.16 7.20
N PRO A 102 5.43 10.31 8.49
CA PRO A 102 6.42 10.37 9.57
C PRO A 102 7.29 9.11 9.66
N VAL A 103 6.67 7.92 9.51
CA VAL A 103 7.37 6.63 9.60
C VAL A 103 8.33 6.46 8.42
N ALA A 104 7.90 6.85 7.21
CA ALA A 104 8.74 6.82 6.02
C ALA A 104 9.94 7.78 6.12
N LEU A 105 9.73 8.98 6.64
CA LEU A 105 10.80 9.96 6.84
C LEU A 105 11.82 9.51 7.90
N ASP A 106 11.34 8.90 8.98
CA ASP A 106 12.21 8.37 10.02
C ASP A 106 13.05 7.20 9.50
N LEU A 107 12.44 6.30 8.72
CA LEU A 107 13.16 5.24 8.03
C LEU A 107 14.23 5.79 7.08
N ALA A 108 13.89 6.77 6.25
CA ALA A 108 14.84 7.40 5.34
C ALA A 108 16.03 8.00 6.08
N ARG A 109 15.78 8.67 7.19
CA ARG A 109 16.85 9.22 8.04
C ARG A 109 17.72 8.13 8.65
N SER A 110 17.13 7.07 9.15
CA SER A 110 17.86 5.96 9.80
C SER A 110 18.73 5.17 8.83
N THR A 111 18.36 5.13 7.55
CA THR A 111 19.10 4.41 6.50
C THR A 111 20.11 5.30 5.77
N GLY A 112 20.17 6.60 6.07
CA GLY A 112 21.06 7.55 5.42
C GLY A 112 20.72 7.85 3.95
N VAL A 113 19.50 7.49 3.51
CA VAL A 113 19.01 7.82 2.16
C VAL A 113 18.73 9.32 2.11
N THR A 114 19.46 10.03 1.24
CA THR A 114 19.17 11.43 0.90
C THR A 114 18.26 11.45 -0.33
N LEU A 115 17.18 12.19 -0.26
CA LEU A 115 16.34 12.49 -1.43
C LEU A 115 16.96 13.73 -2.09
N ASP A 116 17.68 13.54 -3.19
CA ASP A 116 18.15 14.63 -4.05
C ASP A 116 16.98 15.16 -4.91
#